data_fe29c3bf2a76b7a0f17003062c66dba2
#
_entry.id   fe29c3bf2a76b7a0f17003062c66dba2
#
_cell.length_a   1.000
_cell.length_b   1.000
_cell.length_c   1.000
_cell.angle_alpha   90.00
_cell.angle_beta   90.00
_cell.angle_gamma   90.00
#
_symmetry.space_group_name_H-M   'P 1'
#
loop_
_entity.id
_entity.type
_entity.pdbx_description
1 polymer ?
#
loop_
_entity_poly.entity_id
_entity_poly.type
_entity_poly.pdbx_seq_one_letter_code
_entity_poly.pdbx_strand_id
1 'polypeptide(L)'
;MRRKEQEITDRDELYRILRAARVCRLAMVDGDRPYLVPLTFALDGDDLVLHSARAGRKIELLRRNPAVCFEVEEGVEVMQAETACDFSMRFRTVIGSGEAEFVEDRAERARLLALFVSRFGAPAGPLPEVEVQRTCVVRVRVRELTGKRSP
;
A
#
# COMPACT_ATOMS: atom_id res chain seq x y z
N MET A 1 -7.19 -3.81 -18.99
CA MET A 1 -8.31 -4.45 -18.23
C MET A 1 -9.38 -5.00 -19.18
N ARG A 2 -10.08 -6.11 -18.84
CA ARG A 2 -11.11 -6.70 -19.73
C ARG A 2 -12.43 -5.89 -19.75
N ARG A 3 -12.85 -5.37 -18.59
CA ARG A 3 -14.04 -4.53 -18.42
C ARG A 3 -13.61 -3.06 -18.36
N LYS A 4 -13.48 -2.44 -19.53
CA LYS A 4 -13.03 -1.05 -19.65
C LYS A 4 -13.96 -0.03 -18.99
N GLU A 5 -15.25 -0.33 -18.95
CA GLU A 5 -16.27 0.52 -18.31
C GLU A 5 -16.11 0.62 -16.78
N GLN A 6 -15.38 -0.32 -16.18
CA GLN A 6 -15.10 -0.35 -14.75
C GLN A 6 -13.70 0.19 -14.43
N GLU A 7 -12.92 0.54 -15.43
CA GLU A 7 -11.57 1.04 -15.25
C GLU A 7 -11.57 2.46 -14.68
N ILE A 8 -10.74 2.69 -13.68
CA ILE A 8 -10.44 4.03 -13.16
C ILE A 8 -9.15 4.47 -13.82
N THR A 9 -9.27 5.46 -14.72
CA THR A 9 -8.14 6.04 -15.46
C THR A 9 -7.69 7.38 -14.89
N ASP A 10 -8.54 8.03 -14.11
CA ASP A 10 -8.22 9.29 -13.44
C ASP A 10 -7.20 9.05 -12.32
N ARG A 11 -6.02 9.68 -12.48
CA ARG A 11 -4.93 9.58 -11.51
C ARG A 11 -5.31 10.12 -10.13
N ASP A 12 -6.05 11.21 -10.07
CA ASP A 12 -6.46 11.81 -8.81
C ASP A 12 -7.43 10.89 -8.05
N GLU A 13 -8.32 10.21 -8.77
CA GLU A 13 -9.19 9.18 -8.19
C GLU A 13 -8.39 7.99 -7.65
N LEU A 14 -7.38 7.49 -8.38
CA LEU A 14 -6.50 6.42 -7.90
C LEU A 14 -5.80 6.80 -6.58
N TYR A 15 -5.23 8.00 -6.51
CA TYR A 15 -4.56 8.46 -5.30
C TYR A 15 -5.55 8.80 -4.17
N ARG A 16 -6.78 9.20 -4.47
CA ARG A 16 -7.83 9.36 -3.48
C ARG A 16 -8.14 8.02 -2.80
N ILE A 17 -8.26 6.93 -3.57
CA ILE A 17 -8.47 5.57 -3.04
C ILE A 17 -7.28 5.16 -2.17
N LEU A 18 -6.05 5.38 -2.62
CA LEU A 18 -4.84 5.11 -1.84
C LEU A 18 -4.82 5.89 -0.51
N ARG A 19 -5.26 7.15 -0.52
CA ARG A 19 -5.35 7.95 0.71
C ARG A 19 -6.44 7.46 1.65
N ALA A 20 -7.55 6.96 1.14
CA ALA A 20 -8.65 6.46 1.95
C ALA A 20 -8.35 5.08 2.57
N ALA A 21 -7.66 4.20 1.85
CA ALA A 21 -7.31 2.87 2.31
C ALA A 21 -6.30 2.92 3.48
N ARG A 22 -6.45 2.05 4.47
CA ARG A 22 -5.58 1.97 5.65
C ARG A 22 -4.55 0.86 5.57
N VAL A 23 -4.84 -0.17 4.79
CA VAL A 23 -4.02 -1.37 4.64
C VAL A 23 -3.80 -1.62 3.16
N CYS A 24 -2.57 -1.92 2.78
CA CYS A 24 -2.26 -2.51 1.49
C CYS A 24 -1.88 -3.98 1.66
N ARG A 25 -2.14 -4.76 0.64
CA ARG A 25 -1.62 -6.12 0.51
C ARG A 25 -0.41 -6.08 -0.40
N LEU A 26 0.78 -6.24 0.20
CA LEU A 26 2.05 -6.20 -0.52
C LEU A 26 2.46 -7.60 -0.94
N ALA A 27 2.58 -7.83 -2.23
CA ALA A 27 3.07 -9.06 -2.83
C ALA A 27 4.54 -8.93 -3.22
N MET A 28 5.30 -9.95 -2.90
CA MET A 28 6.74 -10.10 -3.14
C MET A 28 7.03 -11.44 -3.80
N VAL A 29 8.21 -11.58 -4.38
CA VAL A 29 8.69 -12.81 -5.02
C VAL A 29 9.56 -13.60 -4.04
N ASP A 30 9.23 -14.86 -3.83
CA ASP A 30 10.03 -15.79 -3.03
C ASP A 30 10.41 -17.01 -3.88
N GLY A 31 11.47 -16.86 -4.66
CA GLY A 31 11.86 -17.87 -5.66
C GLY A 31 10.80 -17.94 -6.77
N ASP A 32 10.14 -19.08 -6.88
CA ASP A 32 9.03 -19.35 -7.80
C ASP A 32 7.63 -19.13 -7.18
N ARG A 33 7.58 -18.70 -5.93
CA ARG A 33 6.33 -18.55 -5.17
C ARG A 33 6.01 -17.11 -4.85
N PRO A 34 4.75 -16.71 -4.94
CA PRO A 34 4.32 -15.41 -4.41
C PRO A 34 4.30 -15.44 -2.87
N TYR A 35 4.67 -14.32 -2.27
CA TYR A 35 4.53 -14.09 -0.83
C TYR A 35 3.80 -12.77 -0.61
N LEU A 36 2.73 -12.79 0.19
CA LEU A 36 1.87 -11.63 0.38
C LEU A 36 1.68 -11.36 1.88
N VAL A 37 1.73 -10.07 2.24
CA VAL A 37 1.48 -9.61 3.61
C VAL A 37 0.60 -8.35 3.62
N PRO A 38 -0.35 -8.24 4.57
CA PRO A 38 -1.05 -6.98 4.83
C PRO A 38 -0.15 -6.04 5.63
N LEU A 39 -0.12 -4.77 5.23
CA LEU A 39 0.66 -3.72 5.88
C LEU A 39 -0.11 -2.41 5.94
N THR A 40 0.03 -1.68 7.04
CA THR A 40 -0.30 -0.26 7.03
C THR A 40 0.74 0.49 6.20
N PHE A 41 0.33 1.56 5.55
CA PHE A 41 1.20 2.36 4.70
C PHE A 41 0.89 3.85 4.83
N ALA A 42 1.81 4.68 4.41
CA ALA A 42 1.61 6.10 4.17
C ALA A 42 1.98 6.44 2.73
N LEU A 43 1.71 7.65 2.30
CA LEU A 43 2.12 8.18 1.01
C LEU A 43 3.13 9.30 1.21
N ASP A 44 4.17 9.32 0.39
CA ASP A 44 5.14 10.39 0.24
C ASP A 44 5.15 10.83 -1.24
N GLY A 45 4.37 11.87 -1.54
CA GLY A 45 4.07 12.18 -2.92
C GLY A 45 3.29 11.04 -3.60
N ASP A 46 3.90 10.47 -4.63
CA ASP A 46 3.34 9.38 -5.41
C ASP A 46 3.80 7.98 -4.92
N ASP A 47 4.72 7.92 -3.99
CA ASP A 47 5.31 6.67 -3.50
C ASP A 47 4.60 6.16 -2.25
N LEU A 48 4.57 4.83 -2.08
CA LEU A 48 4.15 4.23 -0.83
C LEU A 48 5.32 4.18 0.15
N VAL A 49 5.02 4.45 1.41
CA VAL A 49 5.95 4.28 2.52
C VAL A 49 5.44 3.18 3.44
N LEU A 50 6.30 2.23 3.75
CA LEU A 50 6.04 1.09 4.61
C LEU A 50 6.99 1.14 5.80
N HIS A 51 6.56 0.63 6.95
CA HIS A 51 7.44 0.41 8.09
C HIS A 51 7.34 -1.03 8.61
N SER A 52 8.41 -1.50 9.22
CA SER A 52 8.52 -2.88 9.68
C SER A 52 9.61 -3.04 10.73
N ALA A 53 9.66 -4.19 11.39
CA ALA A 53 10.87 -4.65 12.06
C ALA A 53 12.03 -4.75 11.06
N ARG A 54 13.28 -4.64 11.54
CA ARG A 54 14.49 -4.66 10.70
C ARG A 54 14.86 -6.05 10.15
N ALA A 55 14.20 -7.10 10.64
CA ALA A 55 14.44 -8.47 10.25
C ALA A 55 13.14 -9.22 9.96
N GLY A 56 13.24 -10.35 9.30
CA GLY A 56 12.15 -11.25 8.96
C GLY A 56 11.99 -11.45 7.46
N ARG A 57 11.19 -12.46 7.10
CA ARG A 57 11.05 -12.96 5.72
C ARG A 57 10.77 -11.84 4.70
N LYS A 58 9.87 -10.92 5.00
CA LYS A 58 9.57 -9.77 4.13
C LYS A 58 10.83 -8.96 3.81
N ILE A 59 11.64 -8.63 4.82
CA ILE A 59 12.87 -7.83 4.64
C ILE A 59 13.90 -8.59 3.81
N GLU A 60 14.04 -9.90 4.05
CA GLU A 60 14.94 -10.75 3.28
C GLU A 60 14.52 -10.84 1.81
N LEU A 61 13.22 -10.98 1.54
CA LEU A 61 12.69 -11.03 0.18
C LEU A 61 12.91 -9.72 -0.56
N LEU A 62 12.58 -8.57 0.06
CA LEU A 62 12.76 -7.25 -0.54
C LEU A 62 14.24 -6.92 -0.82
N ARG A 63 15.16 -7.42 0.00
CA ARG A 63 16.60 -7.27 -0.26
C ARG A 63 17.10 -8.10 -1.43
N ARG A 64 16.50 -9.29 -1.64
CA ARG A 64 16.86 -10.17 -2.76
C ARG A 64 16.23 -9.74 -4.07
N ASN A 65 14.99 -9.28 -4.01
CA ASN A 65 14.25 -8.82 -5.17
C ASN A 65 13.35 -7.63 -4.76
N PRO A 66 13.66 -6.41 -5.20
CA PRO A 66 12.90 -5.22 -4.85
C PRO A 66 11.56 -5.09 -5.58
N ALA A 67 11.30 -5.91 -6.60
CA ALA A 67 10.06 -5.84 -7.36
C ALA A 67 8.87 -6.23 -6.48
N VAL A 68 7.87 -5.37 -6.44
CA VAL A 68 6.66 -5.56 -5.66
C VAL A 68 5.40 -5.22 -6.45
N CYS A 69 4.32 -5.88 -6.05
CA CYS A 69 2.98 -5.47 -6.43
C CYS A 69 2.19 -5.21 -5.14
N PHE A 70 1.31 -4.24 -5.16
CA PHE A 70 0.43 -3.97 -4.02
C PHE A 70 -1.00 -3.75 -4.47
N GLU A 71 -1.91 -4.01 -3.57
CA GLU A 71 -3.34 -3.81 -3.75
C GLU A 71 -3.93 -3.11 -2.54
N VAL A 72 -4.88 -2.21 -2.78
CA VAL A 72 -5.76 -1.61 -1.77
C VAL A 72 -7.20 -1.65 -2.25
N GLU A 73 -8.12 -1.66 -1.29
CA GLU A 73 -9.55 -1.60 -1.56
C GLU A 73 -10.27 -0.62 -0.64
N GLU A 74 -11.37 -0.06 -1.11
CA GLU A 74 -12.29 0.75 -0.32
C GLU A 74 -13.74 0.48 -0.70
N GLY A 75 -14.66 0.78 0.24
CA GLY A 75 -16.10 0.76 -0.02
C GLY A 75 -16.62 -0.61 -0.44
N VAL A 76 -16.09 -1.68 0.19
CA VAL A 76 -16.54 -3.05 -0.08
C VAL A 76 -17.88 -3.27 0.62
N GLU A 77 -18.94 -3.41 -0.19
CA GLU A 77 -20.32 -3.60 0.29
C GLU A 77 -21.03 -4.65 -0.55
N VAL A 78 -21.81 -5.49 0.11
CA VAL A 78 -22.71 -6.42 -0.58
C VAL A 78 -23.95 -5.66 -1.05
N MET A 79 -24.19 -5.68 -2.35
CA MET A 79 -25.40 -5.15 -2.97
C MET A 79 -26.45 -6.26 -3.01
N GLN A 80 -27.43 -6.18 -2.11
CA GLN A 80 -28.52 -7.15 -2.04
C GLN A 80 -29.50 -6.93 -3.21
N ALA A 81 -30.07 -8.00 -3.72
CA ALA A 81 -31.07 -8.01 -4.76
C ALA A 81 -32.14 -9.08 -4.48
N GLU A 82 -33.24 -9.02 -5.20
CA GLU A 82 -34.34 -9.99 -5.04
C GLU A 82 -33.97 -11.40 -5.50
N THR A 83 -33.09 -11.52 -6.48
CA THR A 83 -32.60 -12.81 -6.99
C THR A 83 -31.13 -13.01 -6.69
N ALA A 84 -30.73 -14.25 -6.44
CA ALA A 84 -29.35 -14.60 -6.14
C ALA A 84 -28.37 -14.24 -7.28
N CYS A 85 -28.84 -14.23 -8.52
CA CYS A 85 -28.00 -13.87 -9.68
C CYS A 85 -27.71 -12.37 -9.77
N ASP A 86 -28.51 -11.53 -9.13
CA ASP A 86 -28.36 -10.08 -9.14
C ASP A 86 -27.58 -9.55 -7.94
N PHE A 87 -27.27 -10.43 -6.97
CA PHE A 87 -26.34 -10.07 -5.89
C PHE A 87 -25.01 -9.64 -6.48
N SER A 88 -24.48 -8.53 -5.99
CA SER A 88 -23.24 -7.95 -6.45
C SER A 88 -22.43 -7.37 -5.29
N MET A 89 -21.23 -6.95 -5.57
CA MET A 89 -20.41 -6.22 -4.61
C MET A 89 -20.01 -4.85 -5.18
N ARG A 90 -20.22 -3.82 -4.38
CA ARG A 90 -19.64 -2.52 -4.64
C ARG A 90 -18.22 -2.51 -4.08
N PHE A 91 -17.28 -2.02 -4.86
CA PHE A 91 -15.90 -1.85 -4.43
C PHE A 91 -15.16 -0.85 -5.33
N ARG A 92 -14.08 -0.32 -4.81
CA ARG A 92 -13.03 0.34 -5.58
C ARG A 92 -11.71 -0.27 -5.17
N THR A 93 -10.90 -0.65 -6.15
CA THR A 93 -9.56 -1.21 -5.92
C THR A 93 -8.52 -0.45 -6.71
N VAL A 94 -7.31 -0.38 -6.15
CA VAL A 94 -6.12 0.07 -6.87
C VAL A 94 -5.07 -1.00 -6.74
N ILE A 95 -4.53 -1.43 -7.88
CA ILE A 95 -3.36 -2.30 -7.95
C ILE A 95 -2.22 -1.47 -8.51
N GLY A 96 -1.08 -1.52 -7.84
CA GLY A 96 0.14 -0.88 -8.30
C GLY A 96 1.32 -1.82 -8.31
N SER A 97 2.30 -1.50 -9.14
CA SER A 97 3.60 -2.15 -9.17
C SER A 97 4.72 -1.13 -8.97
N GLY A 98 5.85 -1.60 -8.46
CA GLY A 98 6.99 -0.73 -8.22
C GLY A 98 8.19 -1.48 -7.65
N GLU A 99 9.13 -0.69 -7.15
CA GLU A 99 10.37 -1.18 -6.57
C GLU A 99 10.55 -0.69 -5.14
N ALA A 100 10.91 -1.59 -4.25
CA ALA A 100 11.15 -1.33 -2.84
C ALA A 100 12.58 -0.80 -2.62
N GLU A 101 12.71 0.34 -1.97
CA GLU A 101 13.98 0.96 -1.58
C GLU A 101 14.06 1.06 -0.06
N PHE A 102 15.13 0.58 0.54
CA PHE A 102 15.37 0.74 1.98
C PHE A 102 15.87 2.15 2.27
N VAL A 103 15.22 2.84 3.21
CA VAL A 103 15.60 4.19 3.61
C VAL A 103 16.66 4.11 4.72
N GLU A 104 17.91 4.35 4.35
CA GLU A 104 19.04 4.24 5.28
C GLU A 104 19.34 5.57 5.99
N ASP A 105 19.08 6.71 5.34
CA ASP A 105 19.27 8.02 5.97
C ASP A 105 18.33 8.19 7.16
N ARG A 106 18.91 8.60 8.29
CA ARG A 106 18.20 8.72 9.56
C ARG A 106 17.16 9.84 9.57
N ALA A 107 17.52 11.00 9.03
CA ALA A 107 16.63 12.15 9.02
C ALA A 107 15.43 11.90 8.11
N GLU A 108 15.68 11.29 6.95
CA GLU A 108 14.64 10.89 6.01
C GLU A 108 13.72 9.80 6.61
N ARG A 109 14.30 8.83 7.33
CA ARG A 109 13.53 7.80 8.03
C ARG A 109 12.58 8.41 9.07
N ALA A 110 13.08 9.37 9.87
CA ALA A 110 12.25 10.06 10.85
C ALA A 110 11.12 10.86 10.18
N ARG A 111 11.43 11.56 9.09
CA ARG A 111 10.46 12.31 8.29
C ARG A 111 9.35 11.39 7.76
N LEU A 112 9.72 10.26 7.17
CA LEU A 112 8.76 9.30 6.61
C LEU A 112 7.92 8.62 7.69
N LEU A 113 8.49 8.30 8.84
CA LEU A 113 7.73 7.76 9.98
C LEU A 113 6.72 8.76 10.51
N ALA A 114 7.02 10.06 10.47
CA ALA A 114 6.08 11.10 10.86
C ALA A 114 4.82 11.13 9.97
N LEU A 115 4.90 10.67 8.71
CA LEU A 115 3.74 10.54 7.84
C LEU A 115 2.71 9.52 8.41
N PHE A 116 3.16 8.46 9.06
CA PHE A 116 2.27 7.50 9.72
C PHE A 116 1.58 8.14 10.93
N VAL A 117 2.33 8.89 11.73
CA VAL A 117 1.79 9.62 12.88
C VAL A 117 0.64 10.52 12.43
N SER A 118 0.87 11.33 11.41
CA SER A 118 -0.13 12.22 10.82
C SER A 118 -1.33 11.44 10.26
N ARG A 119 -1.07 10.38 9.49
CA ARG A 119 -2.10 9.60 8.80
C ARG A 119 -3.06 8.88 9.75
N PHE A 120 -2.55 8.38 10.87
CA PHE A 120 -3.32 7.57 11.82
C PHE A 120 -3.78 8.36 13.06
N GLY A 121 -3.58 9.69 13.05
CA GLY A 121 -4.10 10.58 14.09
C GLY A 121 -3.40 10.41 15.44
N ALA A 122 -2.17 9.89 15.46
CA ALA A 122 -1.37 9.86 16.67
C ALA A 122 -0.94 11.29 17.07
N PRO A 123 -0.68 11.56 18.36
CA PRO A 123 -0.25 12.88 18.82
C PRO A 123 0.98 13.37 18.04
N ALA A 124 0.93 14.61 17.57
CA ALA A 124 2.07 15.23 16.90
C ALA A 124 3.21 15.44 17.92
N GLY A 125 4.42 15.09 17.51
CA GLY A 125 5.62 15.27 18.33
C GLY A 125 6.85 14.61 17.69
N PRO A 126 8.05 14.90 18.20
CA PRO A 126 9.24 14.24 17.71
C PRO A 126 9.19 12.74 18.06
N LEU A 127 9.48 11.91 17.07
CA LEU A 127 9.58 10.47 17.30
C LEU A 127 10.82 10.17 18.16
N PRO A 128 10.72 9.32 19.19
CA PRO A 128 11.85 8.90 19.98
C PRO A 128 12.95 8.32 19.08
N GLU A 129 14.19 8.74 19.29
CA GLU A 129 15.31 8.30 18.46
C GLU A 129 15.46 6.78 18.40
N VAL A 130 15.24 6.12 19.52
CA VAL A 130 15.33 4.66 19.61
C VAL A 130 14.31 3.97 18.70
N GLU A 131 13.12 4.54 18.54
CA GLU A 131 12.07 3.99 17.67
C GLU A 131 12.45 4.19 16.18
N VAL A 132 12.98 5.35 15.83
CA VAL A 132 13.49 5.61 14.47
C VAL A 132 14.63 4.65 14.13
N GLN A 133 15.52 4.35 15.08
CA GLN A 133 16.63 3.43 14.86
C GLN A 133 16.16 1.96 14.74
N ARG A 134 15.18 1.54 15.51
CA ARG A 134 14.67 0.16 15.50
C ARG A 134 13.77 -0.15 14.31
N THR A 135 13.19 0.87 13.69
CA THR A 135 12.22 0.70 12.61
C THR A 135 12.90 0.67 11.25
N CYS A 136 12.61 -0.34 10.46
CA CYS A 136 12.93 -0.38 9.05
C CYS A 136 11.87 0.41 8.28
N VAL A 137 12.30 1.33 7.43
CA VAL A 137 11.42 2.06 6.52
C VAL A 137 11.77 1.67 5.09
N VAL A 138 10.73 1.33 4.33
CA VAL A 138 10.83 0.96 2.92
C VAL A 138 9.94 1.91 2.12
N ARG A 139 10.50 2.56 1.11
CA ARG A 139 9.76 3.32 0.10
C ARG A 139 9.52 2.41 -1.10
N VAL A 140 8.28 2.34 -1.57
CA VAL A 140 7.95 1.70 -2.85
C VAL A 140 7.83 2.79 -3.89
N ARG A 141 8.78 2.83 -4.83
CA ARG A 141 8.71 3.70 -6.00
C ARG A 141 7.67 3.16 -6.94
N VAL A 142 6.53 3.82 -6.99
CA VAL A 142 5.40 3.39 -7.82
C VAL A 142 5.73 3.62 -9.30
N ARG A 143 5.61 2.57 -10.10
CA ARG A 143 5.83 2.58 -11.55
C ARG A 143 4.53 2.63 -12.32
N GLU A 144 3.57 1.82 -11.89
CA GLU A 144 2.27 1.68 -12.55
C GLU A 144 1.15 1.63 -11.51
N LEU A 145 0.01 2.20 -11.86
CA LEU A 145 -1.24 2.11 -11.12
C LEU A 145 -2.37 1.75 -12.08
N THR A 146 -3.21 0.84 -11.64
CA THR A 146 -4.47 0.52 -12.31
C THR A 146 -5.59 0.51 -11.28
N GLY A 147 -6.74 1.03 -11.64
CA GLY A 147 -7.89 1.04 -10.76
C GLY A 147 -9.10 0.36 -11.38
N LYS A 148 -9.93 -0.17 -10.51
CA LYS A 148 -11.21 -0.76 -10.89
C LYS A 148 -12.27 -0.39 -9.89
N ARG A 149 -13.49 -0.12 -10.41
CA ARG A 149 -14.71 0.02 -9.59
C ARG A 149 -15.81 -0.88 -10.12
N SER A 150 -16.62 -1.38 -9.21
CA SER A 150 -17.92 -1.92 -9.57
C SER A 150 -18.97 -0.79 -9.56
N PRO A 151 -20.07 -0.95 -10.26
CA PRO A 151 -21.19 0.00 -10.26
C PRO A 151 -21.68 0.31 -8.86
#